data_a7636cf4b83055fd7bd0762517f122e2
#
_entry.id   a7636cf4b83055fd7bd0762517f122e2
#
_cell.length_a   1.000
_cell.length_b   1.000
_cell.length_c   1.000
_cell.angle_alpha   90.00
_cell.angle_beta   90.00
_cell.angle_gamma   90.00
#
_symmetry.space_group_name_H-M   'P 1'
#
loop_
_entity.id
_entity.type
_entity.pdbx_description
1 polymer ?
#
loop_
_entity_poly.entity_id
_entity_poly.type
_entity_poly.pdbx_seq_one_letter_code
_entity_poly.pdbx_strand_id
1 'polypeptide(L)'
;MKHMFHILSKVPDVARLRTKRNPADVVRRLVILTTGTLFLPALATATSVVALVDNTNQRVVIAADCRVNRQLASVSECKIIAEPGCTVAMAGLYEEKTTAFHLRQLAAAACRYPGDLRAKADAFLRFSKIPYERAVRHIRAADPSDFGRTVENKATEVIFAGIQDGHIALIVRGLVVNSAGRISVERSESTAPSYARGGYFLGLNGHIRAHIKSHPDWAKEDYVKLAHRFVEMEMEAHPDLAGPPISELQIDEDGHVHWLDKGACDSGEPDGTTRETIGN
;
A
#
# COMPACT_ATOMS: atom_id res chain seq x y z
N MET A 1 -7.37 11.58 -32.48
CA MET A 1 -7.06 11.45 -31.06
C MET A 1 -6.60 10.00 -30.79
N LYS A 2 -5.34 9.73 -31.08
CA LYS A 2 -4.70 8.42 -30.84
C LYS A 2 -3.34 8.71 -30.23
N HIS A 3 -3.25 8.81 -28.91
CA HIS A 3 -1.99 8.79 -28.15
C HIS A 3 -2.38 8.73 -26.68
N MET A 4 -2.26 7.56 -26.10
CA MET A 4 -1.83 7.45 -24.69
C MET A 4 -2.08 6.04 -24.15
N PHE A 5 -1.14 5.16 -24.40
CA PHE A 5 -0.87 4.04 -23.49
C PHE A 5 0.56 3.58 -23.77
N HIS A 6 1.52 4.24 -23.14
CA HIS A 6 2.87 3.70 -23.00
C HIS A 6 3.18 3.59 -21.51
N ILE A 7 2.74 2.51 -20.92
CA ILE A 7 3.34 2.03 -19.68
C ILE A 7 4.08 0.75 -20.02
N LEU A 8 5.39 0.88 -19.95
CA LEU A 8 6.38 -0.13 -20.29
C LEU A 8 6.30 -1.34 -19.38
N SER A 9 5.73 -2.43 -19.89
CA SER A 9 5.98 -3.78 -19.35
C SER A 9 7.19 -4.35 -20.09
N LYS A 10 8.39 -4.20 -19.57
CA LYS A 10 9.54 -5.05 -19.92
C LYS A 10 9.60 -6.19 -18.92
N VAL A 11 8.96 -7.30 -19.24
CA VAL A 11 9.25 -8.60 -18.64
C VAL A 11 10.40 -9.22 -19.46
N PRO A 12 11.53 -9.59 -18.85
CA PRO A 12 12.57 -10.32 -19.57
C PRO A 12 12.13 -11.76 -19.80
N ASP A 13 12.24 -12.20 -21.06
CA ASP A 13 12.07 -13.57 -21.50
C ASP A 13 13.05 -14.50 -20.74
N VAL A 14 12.53 -15.42 -19.97
CA VAL A 14 13.32 -16.48 -19.34
C VAL A 14 13.48 -17.61 -20.36
N ALA A 15 14.65 -17.66 -20.96
CA ALA A 15 15.06 -18.70 -21.89
C ALA A 15 14.94 -20.10 -21.27
N ARG A 16 14.27 -20.99 -22.01
CA ARG A 16 14.12 -22.42 -21.73
C ARG A 16 15.48 -23.13 -21.70
N LEU A 17 15.95 -23.51 -20.56
CA LEU A 17 16.98 -24.53 -20.40
C LEU A 17 16.31 -25.91 -20.27
N ARG A 18 16.25 -26.62 -21.38
CA ARG A 18 15.95 -28.05 -21.43
C ARG A 18 17.18 -28.84 -21.00
N THR A 19 17.21 -29.33 -19.77
CA THR A 19 18.13 -30.39 -19.38
C THR A 19 17.43 -31.74 -19.55
N LYS A 20 17.99 -32.55 -20.46
CA LYS A 20 17.67 -33.98 -20.60
C LYS A 20 18.12 -34.69 -19.30
N ARG A 21 17.21 -35.22 -18.54
CA ARG A 21 17.49 -36.14 -17.43
C ARG A 21 17.20 -37.57 -17.89
N ASN A 22 18.18 -38.45 -17.67
CA ASN A 22 18.11 -39.87 -17.89
C ASN A 22 17.12 -40.55 -16.92
N PRO A 23 16.28 -41.53 -17.35
CA PRO A 23 15.25 -42.14 -16.50
C PRO A 23 15.74 -43.31 -15.62
N ALA A 24 17.04 -43.43 -15.33
CA ALA A 24 17.57 -44.63 -14.67
C ALA A 24 17.92 -44.47 -13.14
N ASP A 25 17.72 -43.28 -12.53
CA ASP A 25 18.16 -43.06 -11.12
C ASP A 25 17.00 -42.83 -10.11
N VAL A 26 15.83 -43.36 -10.36
CA VAL A 26 14.63 -43.12 -9.50
C VAL A 26 14.32 -44.33 -8.58
N VAL A 27 15.27 -45.14 -8.22
CA VAL A 27 15.03 -46.18 -7.19
C VAL A 27 16.21 -46.23 -6.22
N ARG A 28 16.23 -45.36 -5.23
CA ARG A 28 16.77 -45.60 -3.89
C ARG A 28 16.76 -44.33 -3.03
N ARG A 29 15.99 -44.42 -1.97
CA ARG A 29 15.96 -43.68 -0.70
C ARG A 29 14.67 -42.96 -0.42
N LEU A 30 13.63 -43.74 -0.15
CA LEU A 30 12.53 -43.28 0.68
C LEU A 30 13.02 -43.30 2.14
N VAL A 31 13.63 -42.23 2.59
CA VAL A 31 13.77 -41.96 4.03
C VAL A 31 12.72 -40.89 4.35
N ILE A 32 11.62 -41.34 4.92
CA ILE A 32 10.58 -40.49 5.48
C ILE A 32 11.18 -39.86 6.74
N LEU A 33 11.81 -38.69 6.57
CA LEU A 33 12.00 -37.73 7.64
C LEU A 33 10.77 -36.85 7.67
N THR A 34 9.79 -37.22 8.49
CA THR A 34 8.72 -36.33 8.95
C THR A 34 9.33 -35.25 9.84
N THR A 35 10.09 -34.35 9.26
CA THR A 35 10.38 -33.07 9.89
C THR A 35 9.10 -32.26 9.80
N GLY A 36 8.40 -32.15 10.94
CA GLY A 36 7.30 -31.22 11.07
C GLY A 36 7.83 -29.82 10.72
N THR A 37 7.58 -29.40 9.49
CA THR A 37 7.71 -28.00 9.09
C THR A 37 6.67 -27.26 9.92
N LEU A 38 7.10 -26.65 11.02
CA LEU A 38 6.40 -25.56 11.65
C LEU A 38 6.20 -24.51 10.54
N PHE A 39 5.01 -24.50 9.99
CA PHE A 39 4.55 -23.39 9.16
C PHE A 39 4.53 -22.15 10.06
N LEU A 40 5.63 -21.45 10.15
CA LEU A 40 5.63 -20.08 10.66
C LEU A 40 4.78 -19.27 9.68
N PRO A 41 3.68 -18.66 10.15
CA PRO A 41 2.86 -17.84 9.27
C PRO A 41 3.73 -16.73 8.69
N ALA A 42 3.77 -16.66 7.37
CA ALA A 42 4.50 -15.64 6.65
C ALA A 42 4.01 -14.27 7.11
N LEU A 43 4.93 -13.42 7.54
CA LEU A 43 4.70 -11.97 7.68
C LEU A 43 4.46 -11.41 6.28
N ALA A 44 3.30 -11.65 5.71
CA ALA A 44 2.96 -11.05 4.45
C ALA A 44 2.52 -9.61 4.71
N THR A 45 3.35 -8.67 4.30
CA THR A 45 3.02 -7.25 4.22
C THR A 45 2.07 -7.05 3.03
N ALA A 46 0.88 -7.56 3.15
CA ALA A 46 -0.10 -7.40 2.11
C ALA A 46 -1.21 -6.48 2.62
N THR A 47 -1.53 -5.53 1.81
CA THR A 47 -2.54 -4.50 2.01
C THR A 47 -3.11 -4.21 0.64
N SER A 48 -4.40 -3.94 0.56
CA SER A 48 -5.01 -3.37 -0.63
C SER A 48 -5.45 -1.94 -0.34
N VAL A 49 -4.91 -0.99 -1.08
CA VAL A 49 -5.33 0.41 -1.05
C VAL A 49 -5.71 0.84 -2.45
N VAL A 50 -6.87 1.44 -2.56
CA VAL A 50 -7.42 1.99 -3.79
C VAL A 50 -7.63 3.49 -3.60
N ALA A 51 -7.09 4.30 -4.50
CA ALA A 51 -7.38 5.73 -4.57
C ALA A 51 -7.83 6.07 -5.99
N LEU A 52 -9.08 6.47 -6.13
CA LEU A 52 -9.70 6.85 -7.41
C LEU A 52 -9.85 8.37 -7.47
N VAL A 53 -9.41 8.97 -8.56
CA VAL A 53 -9.51 10.41 -8.81
C VAL A 53 -10.49 10.69 -9.95
N ASP A 54 -11.46 11.54 -9.68
CA ASP A 54 -12.42 12.07 -10.65
C ASP A 54 -12.18 13.58 -10.80
N ASN A 55 -11.33 13.93 -11.74
CA ASN A 55 -11.01 15.35 -12.02
C ASN A 55 -12.18 16.11 -12.63
N THR A 56 -13.19 15.42 -13.18
CA THR A 56 -14.40 16.09 -13.70
C THR A 56 -15.25 16.64 -12.56
N ASN A 57 -15.37 15.87 -11.48
CA ASN A 57 -16.14 16.24 -10.29
C ASN A 57 -15.23 16.71 -9.14
N GLN A 58 -13.92 16.92 -9.41
CA GLN A 58 -12.93 17.39 -8.45
C GLN A 58 -13.02 16.63 -7.09
N ARG A 59 -12.96 15.30 -7.16
CA ARG A 59 -13.03 14.45 -5.96
C ARG A 59 -12.06 13.28 -6.01
N VAL A 60 -11.65 12.81 -4.84
CA VAL A 60 -10.91 11.56 -4.65
C VAL A 60 -11.69 10.65 -3.71
N VAL A 61 -11.74 9.37 -4.03
CA VAL A 61 -12.22 8.33 -3.11
C VAL A 61 -11.04 7.44 -2.77
N ILE A 62 -10.85 7.17 -1.48
CA ILE A 62 -9.81 6.27 -0.97
C ILE A 62 -10.47 5.18 -0.16
N ALA A 63 -10.16 3.92 -0.49
CA ALA A 63 -10.58 2.74 0.26
C ALA A 63 -9.34 1.89 0.61
N ALA A 64 -9.31 1.32 1.80
CA ALA A 64 -8.24 0.45 2.27
C ALA A 64 -8.78 -0.68 3.15
N ASP A 65 -8.26 -1.89 2.98
CA ASP A 65 -8.44 -2.96 3.96
C ASP A 65 -7.71 -2.62 5.26
N CYS A 66 -8.19 -3.12 6.40
CA CYS A 66 -7.61 -2.80 7.70
C CYS A 66 -6.74 -3.91 8.29
N ARG A 67 -6.58 -5.05 7.61
CA ARG A 67 -5.76 -6.14 8.14
C ARG A 67 -4.27 -5.79 8.10
N VAL A 68 -3.61 -5.92 9.24
CA VAL A 68 -2.15 -5.90 9.38
C VAL A 68 -1.71 -7.24 9.95
N ASN A 69 -0.91 -7.97 9.21
CA ASN A 69 -0.37 -9.24 9.66
C ASN A 69 0.89 -8.99 10.51
N ARG A 70 0.85 -9.38 11.77
CA ARG A 70 1.97 -9.39 12.70
C ARG A 70 2.41 -10.82 12.94
N GLN A 71 3.64 -11.03 13.40
CA GLN A 71 4.28 -12.34 13.57
C GLN A 71 3.41 -13.43 14.23
N LEU A 72 2.50 -13.04 15.12
CA LEU A 72 1.71 -13.98 15.92
C LEU A 72 0.19 -13.80 15.78
N ALA A 73 -0.27 -12.73 15.15
CA ALA A 73 -1.70 -12.43 14.98
C ALA A 73 -1.95 -11.44 13.85
N SER A 74 -3.13 -11.53 13.25
CA SER A 74 -3.68 -10.45 12.43
C SER A 74 -4.40 -9.46 13.33
N VAL A 75 -4.17 -8.18 13.12
CA VAL A 75 -4.88 -7.09 13.81
C VAL A 75 -5.52 -6.18 12.78
N SER A 76 -6.58 -5.49 13.21
CA SER A 76 -7.18 -4.43 12.39
C SER A 76 -6.55 -3.10 12.76
N GLU A 77 -5.98 -2.42 11.77
CA GLU A 77 -5.40 -1.08 11.93
C GLU A 77 -5.84 -0.16 10.79
N CYS A 78 -6.08 1.10 11.14
CA CYS A 78 -6.36 2.13 10.17
C CYS A 78 -5.14 2.41 9.30
N LYS A 79 -5.28 2.26 7.99
CA LYS A 79 -4.23 2.53 6.99
C LYS A 79 -4.42 3.88 6.30
N ILE A 80 -5.40 4.65 6.76
CA ILE A 80 -5.69 6.01 6.27
C ILE A 80 -5.47 6.98 7.42
N ILE A 81 -4.87 8.13 7.13
CA ILE A 81 -4.70 9.27 8.04
C ILE A 81 -5.36 10.44 7.36
N ALA A 82 -6.28 11.11 8.03
CA ALA A 82 -6.91 12.33 7.55
C ALA A 82 -6.50 13.48 8.47
N GLU A 83 -5.63 14.35 7.99
CA GLU A 83 -5.18 15.57 8.65
C GLU A 83 -5.66 16.79 7.84
N PRO A 84 -5.83 17.97 8.43
CA PRO A 84 -6.20 19.16 7.67
C PRO A 84 -5.28 19.42 6.47
N GLY A 85 -5.85 19.42 5.27
CA GLY A 85 -5.13 19.66 4.00
C GLY A 85 -4.18 18.53 3.56
N CYS A 86 -4.27 17.33 4.18
CA CYS A 86 -3.47 16.19 3.79
C CYS A 86 -4.12 14.87 4.24
N THR A 87 -4.50 14.05 3.29
CA THR A 87 -4.92 12.68 3.56
C THR A 87 -3.86 11.72 3.05
N VAL A 88 -3.58 10.67 3.83
CA VAL A 88 -2.56 9.68 3.50
C VAL A 88 -3.14 8.29 3.58
N ALA A 89 -2.88 7.46 2.57
CA ALA A 89 -3.13 6.03 2.64
C ALA A 89 -1.85 5.24 2.34
N MET A 90 -1.65 4.09 2.96
CA MET A 90 -0.37 3.40 2.96
C MET A 90 -0.48 1.89 2.80
N ALA A 91 0.50 1.31 2.09
CA ALA A 91 0.66 -0.13 1.88
C ALA A 91 2.13 -0.55 1.98
N GLY A 92 2.37 -1.82 2.30
CA GLY A 92 3.71 -2.41 2.38
C GLY A 92 4.16 -2.70 3.81
N LEU A 93 5.46 -2.64 4.09
CA LEU A 93 6.00 -2.87 5.43
C LEU A 93 5.46 -1.83 6.40
N TYR A 94 4.58 -2.25 7.29
CA TYR A 94 3.86 -1.35 8.19
C TYR A 94 4.65 -1.04 9.46
N GLU A 95 5.26 -2.07 10.05
CA GLU A 95 5.99 -1.98 11.33
C GLU A 95 7.17 -2.95 11.34
N GLU A 96 8.30 -2.54 11.95
CA GLU A 96 9.37 -3.41 12.40
C GLU A 96 9.84 -2.94 13.79
N LYS A 97 9.55 -3.76 14.81
CA LYS A 97 9.64 -3.36 16.22
C LYS A 97 11.07 -3.18 16.72
N THR A 98 11.99 -4.04 16.28
CA THR A 98 13.39 -4.01 16.76
C THR A 98 14.11 -2.74 16.35
N THR A 99 13.79 -2.20 15.18
CA THR A 99 14.37 -0.95 14.68
C THR A 99 13.48 0.27 14.91
N ALA A 100 12.33 0.07 15.57
CA ALA A 100 11.30 1.08 15.79
C ALA A 100 10.81 1.74 14.48
N PHE A 101 10.73 0.97 13.39
CA PHE A 101 10.14 1.45 12.16
C PHE A 101 8.61 1.38 12.24
N HIS A 102 7.96 2.52 12.00
CA HIS A 102 6.50 2.64 11.96
C HIS A 102 6.06 3.50 10.78
N LEU A 103 5.54 2.87 9.74
CA LEU A 103 5.11 3.55 8.52
C LEU A 103 4.07 4.64 8.80
N ARG A 104 3.05 4.33 9.62
CA ARG A 104 1.98 5.27 9.98
C ARG A 104 2.52 6.53 10.67
N GLN A 105 3.46 6.39 11.61
CA GLN A 105 4.05 7.54 12.31
C GLN A 105 4.85 8.43 11.35
N LEU A 106 5.61 7.83 10.44
CA LEU A 106 6.41 8.56 9.46
C LEU A 106 5.50 9.28 8.45
N ALA A 107 4.42 8.63 8.00
CA ALA A 107 3.44 9.24 7.11
C ALA A 107 2.69 10.39 7.79
N ALA A 108 2.27 10.23 9.05
CA ALA A 108 1.63 11.30 9.83
C ALA A 108 2.56 12.50 10.05
N ALA A 109 3.84 12.24 10.39
CA ALA A 109 4.83 13.30 10.52
C ALA A 109 5.04 14.06 9.20
N ALA A 110 5.04 13.35 8.08
CA ALA A 110 5.15 13.95 6.76
C ALA A 110 3.92 14.80 6.40
N CYS A 111 2.71 14.32 6.74
CA CYS A 111 1.47 15.05 6.51
C CYS A 111 1.43 16.39 7.26
N ARG A 112 2.01 16.42 8.47
CA ARG A 112 2.16 17.66 9.27
C ARG A 112 3.35 18.54 8.87
N TYR A 113 4.20 18.08 7.93
CA TYR A 113 5.32 18.90 7.45
C TYR A 113 4.79 20.17 6.75
N PRO A 114 5.42 21.35 6.98
CA PRO A 114 4.99 22.59 6.35
C PRO A 114 5.20 22.56 4.82
N GLY A 115 4.31 23.25 4.10
CA GLY A 115 4.34 23.34 2.65
C GLY A 115 3.15 22.66 1.99
N ASP A 116 3.21 22.60 0.67
CA ASP A 116 2.19 22.01 -0.19
C ASP A 116 2.21 20.44 -0.12
N LEU A 117 1.27 19.81 -0.81
CA LEU A 117 1.12 18.37 -0.80
C LEU A 117 2.39 17.65 -1.31
N ARG A 118 3.07 18.24 -2.31
CA ARG A 118 4.33 17.69 -2.84
C ARG A 118 5.46 17.78 -1.82
N ALA A 119 5.59 18.89 -1.11
CA ALA A 119 6.58 19.06 -0.04
C ALA A 119 6.37 18.05 1.09
N LYS A 120 5.12 17.76 1.46
CA LYS A 120 4.75 16.72 2.44
C LYS A 120 5.13 15.32 1.95
N ALA A 121 4.80 14.99 0.69
CA ALA A 121 5.16 13.70 0.09
C ALA A 121 6.69 13.50 0.01
N ASP A 122 7.45 14.52 -0.31
CA ASP A 122 8.92 14.46 -0.33
C ASP A 122 9.52 14.44 1.09
N ALA A 123 8.85 15.04 2.08
CA ALA A 123 9.21 14.91 3.49
C ALA A 123 9.10 13.44 3.95
N PHE A 124 8.07 12.72 3.49
CA PHE A 124 7.95 11.28 3.78
C PHE A 124 9.20 10.51 3.35
N LEU A 125 9.70 10.72 2.14
CA LEU A 125 10.93 10.05 1.67
C LEU A 125 12.15 10.39 2.54
N ARG A 126 12.26 11.65 2.95
CA ARG A 126 13.37 12.09 3.84
C ARG A 126 13.30 11.42 5.21
N PHE A 127 12.09 11.31 5.77
CA PHE A 127 11.89 10.73 7.11
C PHE A 127 11.98 9.20 7.10
N SER A 128 11.51 8.57 6.04
CA SER A 128 11.35 7.11 6.00
C SER A 128 12.57 6.35 5.49
N LYS A 129 13.40 6.93 4.61
CA LYS A 129 14.47 6.21 3.92
C LYS A 129 15.43 5.50 4.89
N ILE A 130 16.00 6.22 5.86
CA ILE A 130 16.97 5.64 6.80
C ILE A 130 16.32 4.63 7.77
N PRO A 131 15.17 4.94 8.43
CA PRO A 131 14.48 3.94 9.25
C PRO A 131 14.09 2.69 8.47
N TYR A 132 13.61 2.84 7.23
CA TYR A 132 13.27 1.72 6.37
C TYR A 132 14.49 0.87 6.00
N GLU A 133 15.63 1.47 5.66
CA GLU A 133 16.88 0.76 5.41
C GLU A 133 17.35 -0.06 6.62
N ARG A 134 17.15 0.44 7.84
CA ARG A 134 17.45 -0.30 9.07
C ARG A 134 16.53 -1.49 9.24
N ALA A 135 15.22 -1.29 9.06
CA ALA A 135 14.20 -2.33 9.15
C ALA A 135 14.48 -3.46 8.15
N VAL A 136 14.71 -3.12 6.89
CA VAL A 136 15.02 -4.07 5.82
C VAL A 136 16.28 -4.88 6.12
N ARG A 137 17.35 -4.23 6.57
CA ARG A 137 18.59 -4.92 6.94
C ARG A 137 18.40 -5.86 8.13
N HIS A 138 17.60 -5.46 9.11
CA HIS A 138 17.27 -6.30 10.26
C HIS A 138 16.46 -7.53 9.83
N ILE A 139 15.37 -7.36 9.07
CA ILE A 139 14.55 -8.47 8.56
C ILE A 139 15.43 -9.45 7.77
N ARG A 140 16.29 -8.95 6.88
CA ARG A 140 17.17 -9.79 6.05
C ARG A 140 18.18 -10.57 6.88
N ALA A 141 18.70 -9.99 7.95
CA ALA A 141 19.68 -10.63 8.83
C ALA A 141 19.03 -11.66 9.77
N ALA A 142 17.82 -11.35 10.27
CA ALA A 142 17.10 -12.20 11.20
C ALA A 142 16.47 -13.42 10.50
N ASP A 143 15.85 -13.22 9.34
CA ASP A 143 15.22 -14.28 8.54
C ASP A 143 15.30 -13.95 7.03
N PRO A 144 16.32 -14.48 6.33
CA PRO A 144 16.44 -14.29 4.88
C PRO A 144 15.26 -14.82 4.08
N SER A 145 14.56 -15.86 4.57
CA SER A 145 13.39 -16.43 3.90
C SER A 145 12.18 -15.52 4.03
N ASP A 146 12.00 -14.90 5.18
CA ASP A 146 10.97 -13.89 5.42
C ASP A 146 11.24 -12.62 4.61
N PHE A 147 12.50 -12.17 4.53
CA PHE A 147 12.89 -11.07 3.64
C PHE A 147 12.41 -11.30 2.20
N GLY A 148 12.67 -12.49 1.63
CA GLY A 148 12.24 -12.84 0.27
C GLY A 148 10.72 -12.83 0.09
N ARG A 149 9.98 -13.23 1.14
CA ARG A 149 8.51 -13.27 1.08
C ARG A 149 7.84 -11.93 1.29
N THR A 150 8.41 -11.08 2.14
CA THR A 150 7.71 -9.90 2.68
C THR A 150 8.21 -8.58 2.12
N VAL A 151 9.48 -8.45 1.80
CA VAL A 151 10.11 -7.16 1.47
C VAL A 151 10.77 -7.16 0.11
N GLU A 152 11.38 -8.28 -0.32
CA GLU A 152 12.12 -8.33 -1.58
C GLU A 152 11.21 -8.08 -2.78
N ASN A 153 11.61 -7.12 -3.63
CA ASN A 153 10.88 -6.68 -4.82
C ASN A 153 9.44 -6.20 -4.54
N LYS A 154 9.15 -5.85 -3.28
CA LYS A 154 7.89 -5.23 -2.90
C LYS A 154 8.10 -3.76 -2.57
N ALA A 155 7.08 -2.98 -2.85
CA ALA A 155 7.06 -1.57 -2.51
C ALA A 155 6.41 -1.35 -1.14
N THR A 156 7.00 -0.43 -0.36
CA THR A 156 6.30 0.25 0.72
C THR A 156 5.92 1.61 0.20
N GLU A 157 4.63 1.83 0.00
CA GLU A 157 4.08 2.95 -0.74
C GLU A 157 3.11 3.77 0.11
N VAL A 158 3.10 5.06 -0.15
CA VAL A 158 2.19 6.01 0.50
C VAL A 158 1.60 6.92 -0.58
N ILE A 159 0.26 7.06 -0.57
CA ILE A 159 -0.46 8.07 -1.35
C ILE A 159 -0.72 9.27 -0.44
N PHE A 160 -0.38 10.45 -0.93
CA PHE A 160 -0.79 11.73 -0.39
C PHE A 160 -1.90 12.27 -1.28
N ALA A 161 -3.04 12.59 -0.68
CA ALA A 161 -4.21 13.13 -1.34
C ALA A 161 -4.61 14.48 -0.72
N GLY A 162 -5.04 15.41 -1.54
CA GLY A 162 -5.44 16.74 -1.11
C GLY A 162 -5.48 17.73 -2.26
N ILE A 163 -5.36 19.02 -1.94
CA ILE A 163 -5.32 20.09 -2.93
C ILE A 163 -3.86 20.46 -3.22
N GLN A 164 -3.51 20.50 -4.51
CA GLN A 164 -2.23 20.98 -5.01
C GLN A 164 -2.50 21.97 -6.15
N ASP A 165 -1.98 23.18 -6.04
CA ASP A 165 -2.17 24.25 -7.06
C ASP A 165 -3.64 24.53 -7.39
N GLY A 166 -4.54 24.46 -6.38
CA GLY A 166 -5.97 24.68 -6.51
C GLY A 166 -6.76 23.54 -7.13
N HIS A 167 -6.15 22.37 -7.28
CA HIS A 167 -6.78 21.17 -7.84
C HIS A 167 -6.56 19.94 -6.96
N ILE A 168 -7.48 19.02 -7.04
CA ILE A 168 -7.34 17.70 -6.43
C ILE A 168 -6.09 17.02 -6.99
N ALA A 169 -5.30 16.42 -6.10
CA ALA A 169 -4.07 15.73 -6.46
C ALA A 169 -3.87 14.43 -5.66
N LEU A 170 -3.26 13.45 -6.33
CA LEU A 170 -2.71 12.24 -5.73
C LEU A 170 -1.21 12.19 -5.99
N ILE A 171 -0.42 12.09 -4.95
CA ILE A 171 1.04 12.01 -5.02
C ILE A 171 1.49 10.73 -4.34
N VAL A 172 2.10 9.82 -5.11
CA VAL A 172 2.60 8.54 -4.60
C VAL A 172 4.10 8.61 -4.36
N ARG A 173 4.54 8.10 -3.24
CA ARG A 173 5.95 7.89 -2.91
C ARG A 173 6.14 6.46 -2.45
N GLY A 174 7.14 5.79 -3.02
CA GLY A 174 7.44 4.40 -2.73
C GLY A 174 8.91 4.16 -2.42
N LEU A 175 9.16 3.17 -1.57
CA LEU A 175 10.46 2.61 -1.25
C LEU A 175 10.45 1.15 -1.69
N VAL A 176 11.26 0.78 -2.68
CA VAL A 176 11.34 -0.57 -3.22
C VAL A 176 12.70 -1.18 -2.89
N VAL A 177 12.68 -2.42 -2.41
CA VAL A 177 13.87 -3.17 -2.04
C VAL A 177 14.13 -4.23 -3.10
N ASN A 178 15.34 -4.27 -3.66
CA ASN A 178 15.75 -5.34 -4.56
C ASN A 178 16.34 -6.55 -3.80
N SER A 179 16.63 -7.64 -4.51
CA SER A 179 17.24 -8.86 -3.95
C SER A 179 18.58 -8.64 -3.23
N ALA A 180 19.32 -7.61 -3.62
CA ALA A 180 20.55 -7.20 -2.92
C ALA A 180 20.31 -6.38 -1.66
N GLY A 181 19.04 -6.09 -1.29
CA GLY A 181 18.67 -5.26 -0.15
C GLY A 181 18.89 -3.76 -0.38
N ARG A 182 19.10 -3.33 -1.63
CA ARG A 182 19.24 -1.91 -1.99
C ARG A 182 17.87 -1.30 -2.17
N ILE A 183 17.70 -0.08 -1.67
CA ILE A 183 16.45 0.67 -1.74
C ILE A 183 16.51 1.66 -2.90
N SER A 184 15.50 1.61 -3.75
CA SER A 184 15.18 2.61 -4.74
C SER A 184 13.93 3.40 -4.32
N VAL A 185 13.83 4.63 -4.81
CA VAL A 185 12.68 5.51 -4.57
C VAL A 185 11.82 5.56 -5.82
N GLU A 186 10.53 5.31 -5.66
CA GLU A 186 9.54 5.51 -6.69
C GLU A 186 8.74 6.79 -6.45
N ARG A 187 8.43 7.51 -7.52
CA ARG A 187 7.63 8.73 -7.51
C ARG A 187 6.61 8.68 -8.63
N SER A 188 5.36 8.93 -8.28
CA SER A 188 4.28 9.10 -9.25
C SER A 188 3.34 10.20 -8.76
N GLU A 189 2.80 10.96 -9.69
CA GLU A 189 1.92 12.07 -9.39
C GLU A 189 0.78 12.11 -10.40
N SER A 190 -0.44 12.30 -9.92
CA SER A 190 -1.59 12.65 -10.72
C SER A 190 -2.07 14.00 -10.22
N THR A 191 -1.71 15.03 -10.97
CA THR A 191 -2.21 16.39 -10.76
C THR A 191 -3.09 16.77 -11.94
N ALA A 192 -4.25 17.40 -11.66
CA ALA A 192 -5.10 17.90 -12.75
C ALA A 192 -4.30 18.85 -13.69
N PRO A 193 -4.58 18.90 -14.97
CA PRO A 193 -5.73 18.31 -15.68
C PRO A 193 -5.42 17.08 -16.54
N SER A 194 -4.40 16.30 -16.23
CA SER A 194 -3.89 15.26 -17.16
C SER A 194 -4.83 14.09 -17.42
N TYR A 195 -5.78 13.81 -16.49
CA TYR A 195 -6.76 12.74 -16.66
C TYR A 195 -8.15 13.22 -16.22
N ALA A 196 -9.17 12.89 -17.01
CA ALA A 196 -10.55 13.08 -16.56
C ALA A 196 -10.85 12.19 -15.35
N ARG A 197 -10.38 10.95 -15.40
CA ARG A 197 -10.58 9.91 -14.37
C ARG A 197 -9.41 8.93 -14.33
N GLY A 198 -9.02 8.49 -13.15
CA GLY A 198 -7.89 7.57 -12.96
C GLY A 198 -7.83 6.98 -11.56
N GLY A 199 -6.78 6.19 -11.28
CA GLY A 199 -6.59 5.61 -9.95
C GLY A 199 -5.20 5.08 -9.71
N TYR A 200 -4.85 4.99 -8.43
CA TYR A 200 -3.68 4.31 -7.91
C TYR A 200 -4.09 3.12 -7.06
N PHE A 201 -3.36 2.04 -7.20
CA PHE A 201 -3.60 0.79 -6.50
C PHE A 201 -2.31 0.35 -5.84
N LEU A 202 -2.25 0.41 -4.51
CA LEU A 202 -1.07 0.05 -3.75
C LEU A 202 -1.20 -1.34 -3.14
N GLY A 203 -0.08 -2.00 -2.96
CA GLY A 203 -0.01 -3.32 -2.37
C GLY A 203 -0.62 -4.40 -3.26
N LEU A 204 -1.58 -5.18 -2.75
CA LEU A 204 -2.31 -6.17 -3.54
C LEU A 204 -3.20 -5.47 -4.57
N ASN A 205 -2.98 -5.76 -5.84
CA ASN A 205 -3.73 -5.14 -6.93
C ASN A 205 -3.83 -6.01 -8.20
N GLY A 206 -3.52 -7.30 -8.09
CA GLY A 206 -3.48 -8.22 -9.22
C GLY A 206 -4.86 -8.43 -9.84
N HIS A 207 -5.87 -8.65 -9.03
CA HIS A 207 -7.25 -8.87 -9.46
C HIS A 207 -7.89 -7.57 -9.95
N ILE A 208 -7.61 -6.45 -9.29
CA ILE A 208 -8.02 -5.11 -9.75
C ILE A 208 -7.50 -4.84 -11.16
N ARG A 209 -6.20 -5.05 -11.41
CA ARG A 209 -5.59 -4.86 -12.73
C ARG A 209 -6.17 -5.78 -13.79
N ALA A 210 -6.45 -7.03 -13.44
CA ALA A 210 -7.11 -7.99 -14.33
C ALA A 210 -8.54 -7.54 -14.67
N HIS A 211 -9.30 -7.07 -13.67
CA HIS A 211 -10.64 -6.52 -13.86
C HIS A 211 -10.63 -5.30 -14.79
N ILE A 212 -9.78 -4.31 -14.51
CA ILE A 212 -9.64 -3.09 -15.34
C ILE A 212 -9.32 -3.45 -16.80
N LYS A 213 -8.44 -4.43 -17.02
CA LYS A 213 -8.08 -4.89 -18.36
C LYS A 213 -9.25 -5.51 -19.10
N SER A 214 -10.11 -6.25 -18.41
CA SER A 214 -11.30 -6.90 -19.00
C SER A 214 -12.54 -5.99 -19.08
N HIS A 215 -12.56 -4.88 -18.32
CA HIS A 215 -13.66 -3.92 -18.25
C HIS A 215 -13.13 -2.49 -18.54
N PRO A 216 -12.87 -2.14 -19.80
CA PRO A 216 -12.24 -0.86 -20.14
C PRO A 216 -13.09 0.36 -19.78
N ASP A 217 -14.38 0.16 -19.53
CA ASP A 217 -15.34 1.19 -19.15
C ASP A 217 -15.45 1.41 -17.61
N TRP A 218 -14.61 0.73 -16.81
CA TRP A 218 -14.61 0.81 -15.34
C TRP A 218 -14.64 2.26 -14.82
N ALA A 219 -13.96 3.18 -15.49
CA ALA A 219 -13.91 4.58 -15.10
C ALA A 219 -15.24 5.34 -15.26
N LYS A 220 -16.27 4.73 -15.85
CA LYS A 220 -17.62 5.29 -15.94
C LYS A 220 -18.51 4.94 -14.74
N GLU A 221 -18.07 4.01 -13.91
CA GLU A 221 -18.81 3.55 -12.75
C GLU A 221 -18.78 4.60 -11.61
N ASP A 222 -19.64 4.40 -10.62
CA ASP A 222 -19.61 5.18 -9.39
C ASP A 222 -18.34 4.88 -8.59
N TYR A 223 -17.55 5.90 -8.28
CA TYR A 223 -16.22 5.72 -7.70
C TYR A 223 -16.24 5.24 -6.25
N VAL A 224 -17.27 5.57 -5.48
CA VAL A 224 -17.43 5.07 -4.10
C VAL A 224 -17.63 3.55 -4.14
N LYS A 225 -18.63 3.11 -4.89
CA LYS A 225 -18.91 1.67 -5.06
C LYS A 225 -17.74 0.91 -5.66
N LEU A 226 -17.04 1.54 -6.61
CA LEU A 226 -15.92 0.94 -7.31
C LEU A 226 -14.69 0.77 -6.42
N ALA A 227 -14.35 1.78 -5.61
CA ALA A 227 -13.23 1.72 -4.68
C ALA A 227 -13.44 0.61 -3.64
N HIS A 228 -14.63 0.55 -3.05
CA HIS A 228 -15.02 -0.51 -2.13
C HIS A 228 -14.88 -1.89 -2.76
N ARG A 229 -15.52 -2.10 -3.91
CA ARG A 229 -15.48 -3.38 -4.64
C ARG A 229 -14.07 -3.81 -5.01
N PHE A 230 -13.21 -2.89 -5.38
CA PHE A 230 -11.82 -3.21 -5.72
C PHE A 230 -11.04 -3.72 -4.51
N VAL A 231 -11.25 -3.16 -3.33
CA VAL A 231 -10.65 -3.67 -2.09
C VAL A 231 -11.22 -5.05 -1.76
N GLU A 232 -12.55 -5.24 -1.86
CA GLU A 232 -13.20 -6.55 -1.64
C GLU A 232 -12.62 -7.63 -2.55
N MET A 233 -12.43 -7.35 -3.84
CA MET A 233 -11.85 -8.31 -4.79
C MET A 233 -10.48 -8.83 -4.36
N GLU A 234 -9.60 -7.97 -3.84
CA GLU A 234 -8.30 -8.40 -3.35
C GLU A 234 -8.40 -9.12 -2.00
N MET A 235 -9.36 -8.74 -1.14
CA MET A 235 -9.64 -9.46 0.12
C MET A 235 -10.17 -10.87 -0.12
N GLU A 236 -11.07 -11.05 -1.09
CA GLU A 236 -11.60 -12.36 -1.48
C GLU A 236 -10.52 -13.26 -2.08
N ALA A 237 -9.66 -12.69 -2.92
CA ALA A 237 -8.57 -13.41 -3.56
C ALA A 237 -7.41 -13.75 -2.60
N HIS A 238 -7.22 -12.95 -1.55
CA HIS A 238 -6.11 -13.05 -0.61
C HIS A 238 -6.57 -12.91 0.84
N PRO A 239 -7.49 -13.80 1.34
CA PRO A 239 -8.09 -13.66 2.67
C PRO A 239 -7.09 -13.76 3.83
N ASP A 240 -5.92 -14.36 3.60
CA ASP A 240 -4.84 -14.43 4.60
C ASP A 240 -4.02 -13.13 4.67
N LEU A 241 -4.12 -12.27 3.66
CA LEU A 241 -3.25 -11.11 3.49
C LEU A 241 -3.99 -9.79 3.67
N ALA A 242 -5.21 -9.69 3.18
CA ALA A 242 -6.09 -8.54 3.30
C ALA A 242 -7.40 -8.95 3.95
N GLY A 243 -8.07 -8.04 4.65
CA GLY A 243 -9.32 -8.39 5.32
C GLY A 243 -10.02 -7.23 6.00
N PRO A 244 -11.30 -7.47 6.40
CA PRO A 244 -12.15 -6.46 6.97
C PRO A 244 -11.64 -5.93 8.33
N PRO A 245 -12.16 -4.76 8.74
CA PRO A 245 -13.09 -3.91 7.99
C PRO A 245 -12.40 -3.15 6.84
N ILE A 246 -13.19 -2.53 5.97
CA ILE A 246 -12.69 -1.57 4.97
C ILE A 246 -12.88 -0.18 5.56
N SER A 247 -11.85 0.66 5.48
CA SER A 247 -11.96 2.10 5.76
C SER A 247 -12.08 2.84 4.45
N GLU A 248 -13.02 3.78 4.36
CA GLU A 248 -13.32 4.50 3.13
C GLU A 248 -13.63 5.97 3.40
N LEU A 249 -13.06 6.86 2.58
CA LEU A 249 -13.35 8.29 2.62
C LEU A 249 -13.38 8.92 1.23
N GLN A 250 -14.01 10.10 1.16
CA GLN A 250 -13.99 10.97 0.00
C GLN A 250 -13.37 12.30 0.37
N ILE A 251 -12.59 12.88 -0.55
CA ILE A 251 -12.10 14.26 -0.50
C ILE A 251 -12.81 15.02 -1.59
N ASP A 252 -13.42 16.16 -1.27
CA ASP A 252 -14.12 17.02 -2.21
C ASP A 252 -13.21 18.08 -2.84
N GLU A 253 -13.78 18.93 -3.68
CA GLU A 253 -13.08 19.99 -4.42
C GLU A 253 -12.43 21.05 -3.52
N ASP A 254 -12.95 21.23 -2.31
CA ASP A 254 -12.41 22.15 -1.31
C ASP A 254 -11.37 21.51 -0.42
N GLY A 255 -11.13 20.20 -0.59
CA GLY A 255 -10.19 19.40 0.22
C GLY A 255 -10.78 18.92 1.54
N HIS A 256 -12.10 19.05 1.74
CA HIS A 256 -12.75 18.48 2.94
C HIS A 256 -12.83 16.97 2.85
N VAL A 257 -12.59 16.33 3.98
CA VAL A 257 -12.61 14.88 4.10
C VAL A 257 -13.96 14.43 4.68
N HIS A 258 -14.61 13.55 3.95
CA HIS A 258 -15.87 12.91 4.34
C HIS A 258 -15.65 11.41 4.51
N TRP A 259 -15.69 10.91 5.76
CA TRP A 259 -15.65 9.48 5.99
C TRP A 259 -16.96 8.83 5.53
N LEU A 260 -16.84 7.85 4.64
CA LEU A 260 -17.95 7.02 4.16
C LEU A 260 -18.10 5.79 5.05
N ASP A 261 -16.98 5.17 5.42
CA ASP A 261 -16.85 4.13 6.43
C ASP A 261 -15.50 4.31 7.14
N LYS A 262 -15.51 4.41 8.46
CA LYS A 262 -14.26 4.54 9.22
C LYS A 262 -13.56 3.21 9.45
N GLY A 263 -14.30 2.10 9.45
CA GLY A 263 -13.73 0.79 9.68
C GLY A 263 -12.88 0.74 10.95
N ALA A 264 -11.60 0.40 10.84
CA ALA A 264 -10.67 0.41 11.96
C ALA A 264 -10.14 1.82 12.34
N CYS A 265 -10.51 2.86 11.59
CA CYS A 265 -10.06 4.23 11.86
C CYS A 265 -10.80 4.88 13.04
N ASP A 266 -11.88 4.26 13.53
CA ASP A 266 -12.61 4.71 14.74
C ASP A 266 -11.97 4.21 16.04
N SER A 267 -11.13 3.19 15.99
CA SER A 267 -10.56 2.58 17.19
C SER A 267 -9.38 3.40 17.73
N GLY A 268 -9.68 4.47 18.44
CA GLY A 268 -8.83 5.03 19.48
C GLY A 268 -7.68 5.91 19.06
N GLU A 269 -7.93 7.08 18.46
CA GLU A 269 -7.20 8.25 18.91
C GLU A 269 -7.90 8.78 20.17
N PRO A 270 -7.21 8.92 21.32
CA PRO A 270 -7.79 9.67 22.42
C PRO A 270 -8.02 11.09 21.90
N ASP A 271 -9.28 11.51 21.92
CA ASP A 271 -9.67 12.89 21.66
C ASP A 271 -8.82 13.78 22.58
N GLY A 272 -7.78 14.39 22.02
CA GLY A 272 -6.82 15.24 22.73
C GLY A 272 -7.41 16.57 23.17
N THR A 273 -8.70 16.59 23.55
CA THR A 273 -9.40 17.73 24.11
C THR A 273 -9.90 17.44 25.52
N THR A 274 -9.00 17.00 26.40
CA THR A 274 -9.18 17.33 27.82
C THR A 274 -8.73 18.80 27.98
N ARG A 275 -9.65 19.73 27.74
CA ARG A 275 -9.53 21.07 28.29
C ARG A 275 -9.49 20.89 29.82
N GLU A 276 -8.27 20.98 30.36
CA GLU A 276 -8.14 21.31 31.78
C GLU A 276 -8.80 22.67 32.00
N THR A 277 -10.01 22.63 32.55
CA THR A 277 -10.63 23.79 33.18
C THR A 277 -9.78 24.06 34.41
N ILE A 278 -8.79 24.96 34.28
CA ILE A 278 -8.15 25.57 35.43
C ILE A 278 -9.20 26.44 36.07
N GLY A 279 -9.83 25.90 37.13
CA GLY A 279 -10.69 26.66 38.03
C GLY A 279 -9.86 27.68 38.80
N ASN A 280 -10.28 28.93 38.74
CA ASN A 280 -9.84 29.99 39.66
C ASN A 280 -10.28 29.70 41.10
#